data_7005da149049834940f52efc02387e0a
#
_entry.id   7005da149049834940f52efc02387e0a
#
_cell.length_a   1.000
_cell.length_b   1.000
_cell.length_c   1.000
_cell.angle_alpha   90.00
_cell.angle_beta   90.00
_cell.angle_gamma   90.00
#
_symmetry.space_group_name_H-M   'P 1'
#
loop_
_entity.id
_entity.type
_entity.pdbx_description
1 polymer ?
#
loop_
_entity_poly.entity_id
_entity_poly.type
_entity_poly.pdbx_seq_one_letter_code
_entity_poly.pdbx_strand_id
1 'polypeptide(L)'
;MRKIARVSIIVITIIAILDRFEVLGDMTKTFLTNSALLVAVLGFLLQNTLKNILAGALLLSSETFKINQRIRLPEKNISGTIETINMRHTIIHLSTNERAIVPNSLLNDAIIVNNDLTDPTTVYPLIITINLNKDLLKAKQIVRNAIQENPNVLNKDSYTIVTTITKDTVELKTLIKTKDLDTSFETLSDLREKIIIKLNKENYFE
;
A
#
# COMPACT_ATOMS: atom_id res chain seq x y z
N MET A 1 -23.63 7.58 22.14
CA MET A 1 -24.18 8.61 23.05
C MET A 1 -24.06 8.23 24.54
N ARG A 2 -24.54 7.09 25.05
CA ARG A 2 -24.46 6.71 26.47
C ARG A 2 -23.03 6.69 27.08
N LYS A 3 -21.98 6.30 26.32
CA LYS A 3 -20.60 6.26 26.80
C LYS A 3 -20.01 7.68 26.97
N ILE A 4 -20.29 8.58 26.02
CA ILE A 4 -19.82 9.97 26.07
C ILE A 4 -20.47 10.70 27.26
N ALA A 5 -21.79 10.55 27.44
CA ALA A 5 -22.50 11.14 28.58
C ALA A 5 -21.92 10.66 29.93
N ARG A 6 -21.60 9.37 30.06
CA ARG A 6 -20.95 8.83 31.29
C ARG A 6 -19.59 9.46 31.55
N VAL A 7 -18.75 9.58 30.53
CA VAL A 7 -17.43 10.21 30.65
C VAL A 7 -17.56 11.67 31.05
N SER A 8 -18.48 12.42 30.42
CA SER A 8 -18.75 13.83 30.80
C SER A 8 -19.23 13.95 32.25
N ILE A 9 -20.14 13.09 32.70
CA ILE A 9 -20.60 13.09 34.10
C ILE A 9 -19.45 12.81 35.06
N ILE A 10 -18.59 11.82 34.77
CA ILE A 10 -17.43 11.47 35.60
C ILE A 10 -16.48 12.68 35.70
N VAL A 11 -16.16 13.32 34.58
CA VAL A 11 -15.27 14.49 34.55
C VAL A 11 -15.85 15.65 35.37
N ILE A 12 -17.13 15.97 35.20
CA ILE A 12 -17.82 17.02 35.94
C ILE A 12 -17.85 16.67 37.46
N THR A 13 -18.11 15.41 37.81
CA THR A 13 -18.13 14.96 39.19
C THR A 13 -16.72 15.07 39.84
N ILE A 14 -15.67 14.70 39.11
CA ILE A 14 -14.29 14.84 39.61
C ILE A 14 -13.96 16.33 39.83
N ILE A 15 -14.31 17.21 38.91
CA ILE A 15 -14.11 18.67 39.09
C ILE A 15 -14.87 19.18 40.30
N ALA A 16 -16.13 18.80 40.47
CA ALA A 16 -16.95 19.20 41.62
C ALA A 16 -16.43 18.68 42.98
N ILE A 17 -15.82 17.46 42.98
CA ILE A 17 -15.16 16.93 44.17
C ILE A 17 -13.87 17.69 44.48
N LEU A 18 -13.06 18.01 43.48
CA LEU A 18 -11.82 18.77 43.64
C LEU A 18 -12.07 20.20 44.17
N ASP A 19 -13.19 20.80 43.75
CA ASP A 19 -13.60 22.14 44.22
C ASP A 19 -13.97 22.19 45.76
N ARG A 20 -14.25 21.02 46.34
CA ARG A 20 -14.54 20.91 47.80
C ARG A 20 -13.30 20.87 48.69
N PHE A 21 -12.12 20.67 48.14
CA PHE A 21 -10.87 20.70 48.91
C PHE A 21 -10.31 22.15 48.95
N GLU A 22 -10.37 22.83 50.07
CA GLU A 22 -9.89 24.20 50.27
C GLU A 22 -8.44 24.44 49.84
N VAL A 23 -7.58 23.37 49.98
CA VAL A 23 -6.19 23.41 49.58
C VAL A 23 -5.99 23.51 48.05
N LEU A 24 -6.99 23.12 47.29
CA LEU A 24 -6.99 23.17 45.81
C LEU A 24 -7.79 24.38 45.29
N GLY A 25 -8.54 25.07 46.12
CA GLY A 25 -9.46 26.15 45.73
C GLY A 25 -8.78 27.29 44.98
N ASP A 26 -7.58 27.67 45.36
CA ASP A 26 -6.82 28.73 44.70
C ASP A 26 -6.14 28.21 43.40
N MET A 27 -5.71 26.97 43.40
CA MET A 27 -5.19 26.33 42.17
C MET A 27 -6.29 26.06 41.14
N THR A 28 -7.47 25.57 41.57
CA THR A 28 -8.61 25.34 40.68
C THR A 28 -9.15 26.66 40.13
N LYS A 29 -9.23 27.71 40.91
CA LYS A 29 -9.60 29.04 40.42
C LYS A 29 -8.60 29.59 39.40
N THR A 30 -7.29 29.40 39.65
CA THR A 30 -6.23 29.81 38.71
C THR A 30 -6.28 29.01 37.41
N PHE A 31 -6.56 27.70 37.48
CA PHE A 31 -6.74 26.86 36.29
C PHE A 31 -8.01 27.20 35.51
N LEU A 32 -9.13 27.46 36.17
CA LEU A 32 -10.41 27.82 35.53
C LEU A 32 -10.40 29.24 34.96
N THR A 33 -9.73 30.22 35.62
CA THR A 33 -9.54 31.57 35.09
C THR A 33 -8.56 31.61 33.92
N ASN A 34 -7.66 30.62 33.79
CA ASN A 34 -6.72 30.56 32.70
C ASN A 34 -7.21 29.54 31.65
N SER A 35 -8.41 29.78 31.10
CA SER A 35 -9.05 28.89 30.10
C SER A 35 -8.15 28.57 28.91
N ALA A 36 -7.23 29.45 28.55
CA ALA A 36 -6.25 29.24 27.50
C ALA A 36 -5.28 28.10 27.82
N LEU A 37 -4.81 28.00 29.07
CA LEU A 37 -3.92 26.91 29.52
C LEU A 37 -4.65 25.56 29.52
N LEU A 38 -5.91 25.55 29.99
CA LEU A 38 -6.73 24.33 30.02
C LEU A 38 -7.03 23.82 28.61
N VAL A 39 -7.35 24.70 27.67
CA VAL A 39 -7.54 24.37 26.25
C VAL A 39 -6.24 23.86 25.64
N ALA A 40 -5.10 24.47 25.94
CA ALA A 40 -3.79 24.02 25.45
C ALA A 40 -3.44 22.61 25.93
N VAL A 41 -3.64 22.32 27.23
CA VAL A 41 -3.38 21.00 27.82
C VAL A 41 -4.31 19.94 27.21
N LEU A 42 -5.62 20.22 27.12
CA LEU A 42 -6.58 19.31 26.50
C LEU A 42 -6.28 19.10 25.00
N GLY A 43 -5.95 20.18 24.29
CA GLY A 43 -5.53 20.10 22.89
C GLY A 43 -4.31 19.20 22.69
N PHE A 44 -3.31 19.34 23.56
CA PHE A 44 -2.11 18.48 23.53
C PHE A 44 -2.44 17.01 23.84
N LEU A 45 -3.26 16.74 24.85
CA LEU A 45 -3.68 15.36 25.18
C LEU A 45 -4.50 14.70 24.06
N LEU A 46 -5.32 15.48 23.34
CA LEU A 46 -6.17 14.98 22.26
C LEU A 46 -5.52 15.05 20.88
N GLN A 47 -4.35 15.66 20.75
CA GLN A 47 -3.68 15.93 19.48
C GLN A 47 -3.63 14.73 18.54
N ASN A 48 -3.16 13.56 19.03
CA ASN A 48 -3.06 12.36 18.22
C ASN A 48 -4.42 11.82 17.76
N THR A 49 -5.44 11.93 18.61
CA THR A 49 -6.80 11.50 18.28
C THR A 49 -7.40 12.40 17.21
N LEU A 50 -7.27 13.73 17.38
CA LEU A 50 -7.76 14.71 16.41
C LEU A 50 -7.04 14.58 15.07
N LYS A 51 -5.71 14.40 15.08
CA LYS A 51 -4.92 14.17 13.85
C LYS A 51 -5.44 12.97 13.06
N ASN A 52 -5.74 11.84 13.72
CA ASN A 52 -6.26 10.66 13.04
C ASN A 52 -7.69 10.86 12.51
N ILE A 53 -8.55 11.57 13.23
CA ILE A 53 -9.92 11.86 12.80
C ILE A 53 -9.92 12.79 11.58
N LEU A 54 -9.13 13.85 11.61
CA LEU A 54 -8.98 14.78 10.48
C LEU A 54 -8.40 14.07 9.26
N ALA A 55 -7.34 13.28 9.45
CA ALA A 55 -6.78 12.48 8.37
C ALA A 55 -7.80 11.49 7.78
N GLY A 56 -8.61 10.84 8.63
CA GLY A 56 -9.68 9.95 8.19
C GLY A 56 -10.74 10.67 7.34
N ALA A 57 -11.16 11.87 7.76
CA ALA A 57 -12.09 12.69 6.99
C ALA A 57 -11.50 13.11 5.62
N LEU A 58 -10.21 13.48 5.59
CA LEU A 58 -9.50 13.82 4.34
C LEU A 58 -9.37 12.60 3.41
N LEU A 59 -8.99 11.43 3.94
CA LEU A 59 -8.91 10.20 3.16
C LEU A 59 -10.27 9.80 2.56
N LEU A 60 -11.34 9.88 3.35
CA LEU A 60 -12.71 9.58 2.89
C LEU A 60 -13.23 10.56 1.83
N SER A 61 -12.79 11.82 1.86
CA SER A 61 -13.16 12.83 0.88
C SER A 61 -12.28 12.82 -0.38
N SER A 62 -11.16 12.09 -0.33
CA SER A 62 -10.18 12.03 -1.43
C SER A 62 -10.62 11.05 -2.50
N GLU A 63 -10.52 11.46 -3.77
CA GLU A 63 -10.72 10.55 -4.90
C GLU A 63 -9.55 9.58 -5.10
N THR A 64 -8.42 9.87 -4.48
CA THR A 64 -7.18 9.08 -4.59
C THR A 64 -7.15 7.87 -3.66
N PHE A 65 -8.15 7.71 -2.78
CA PHE A 65 -8.19 6.69 -1.74
C PHE A 65 -9.58 6.09 -1.63
N LYS A 66 -9.79 4.91 -2.21
CA LYS A 66 -11.10 4.24 -2.23
C LYS A 66 -10.98 2.81 -1.70
N ILE A 67 -12.08 2.32 -1.11
CA ILE A 67 -12.22 0.91 -0.74
C ILE A 67 -12.05 0.04 -1.99
N ASN A 68 -11.46 -1.13 -1.83
CA ASN A 68 -11.06 -2.10 -2.85
C ASN A 68 -9.87 -1.67 -3.74
N GLN A 69 -9.28 -0.50 -3.53
CA GLN A 69 -8.02 -0.15 -4.20
C GLN A 69 -6.84 -0.87 -3.56
N ARG A 70 -5.91 -1.32 -4.41
CA ARG A 70 -4.65 -1.93 -3.97
C ARG A 70 -3.58 -0.88 -3.80
N ILE A 71 -3.05 -0.81 -2.59
CA ILE A 71 -2.02 0.16 -2.21
C ILE A 71 -0.79 -0.53 -1.64
N ARG A 72 0.33 0.17 -1.74
CA ARG A 72 1.59 -0.22 -1.10
C ARG A 72 2.19 0.98 -0.38
N LEU A 73 2.61 0.75 0.86
CA LEU A 73 3.39 1.67 1.69
C LEU A 73 4.83 1.16 1.73
N PRO A 74 5.74 1.65 0.88
CA PRO A 74 7.11 1.12 0.76
C PRO A 74 7.89 1.21 2.07
N GLU A 75 7.75 2.33 2.79
CA GLU A 75 8.46 2.59 4.05
C GLU A 75 8.08 1.63 5.20
N LYS A 76 6.90 1.06 5.14
CA LYS A 76 6.37 0.14 6.17
C LYS A 76 6.31 -1.30 5.70
N ASN A 77 6.71 -1.56 4.45
CA ASN A 77 6.60 -2.88 3.82
C ASN A 77 5.18 -3.48 3.90
N ILE A 78 4.16 -2.61 3.81
CA ILE A 78 2.75 -3.00 3.79
C ILE A 78 2.26 -2.94 2.35
N SER A 79 1.66 -4.03 1.86
CA SER A 79 1.03 -4.09 0.54
C SER A 79 -0.26 -4.90 0.63
N GLY A 80 -1.36 -4.34 0.13
CA GLY A 80 -2.67 -4.99 0.21
C GLY A 80 -3.79 -4.12 -0.33
N THR A 81 -5.02 -4.59 -0.15
CA THR A 81 -6.24 -3.93 -0.61
C THR A 81 -6.94 -3.21 0.54
N ILE A 82 -7.38 -1.98 0.33
CA ILE A 82 -8.16 -1.22 1.31
C ILE A 82 -9.50 -1.93 1.52
N GLU A 83 -9.70 -2.50 2.72
CA GLU A 83 -10.94 -3.18 3.10
C GLU A 83 -11.96 -2.19 3.68
N THR A 84 -11.50 -1.30 4.56
CA THR A 84 -12.37 -0.33 5.25
C THR A 84 -11.58 0.90 5.66
N ILE A 85 -12.19 2.08 5.53
CA ILE A 85 -11.68 3.36 6.02
C ILE A 85 -12.61 3.83 7.15
N ASN A 86 -12.11 3.83 8.39
CA ASN A 86 -12.83 4.32 9.57
C ASN A 86 -12.34 5.74 9.93
N MET A 87 -13.00 6.38 10.89
CA MET A 87 -12.64 7.72 11.35
C MET A 87 -11.19 7.83 11.88
N ARG A 88 -10.65 6.78 12.51
CA ARG A 88 -9.34 6.79 13.15
C ARG A 88 -8.28 5.94 12.46
N HIS A 89 -8.68 4.89 11.79
CA HIS A 89 -7.78 3.91 11.17
C HIS A 89 -8.38 3.34 9.89
N THR A 90 -7.52 2.91 9.00
CA THR A 90 -7.82 2.19 7.78
C THR A 90 -7.39 0.74 7.95
N ILE A 91 -8.21 -0.20 7.48
CA ILE A 91 -7.91 -1.63 7.46
C ILE A 91 -7.48 -2.01 6.04
N ILE A 92 -6.29 -2.61 5.93
CA ILE A 92 -5.71 -3.09 4.69
C ILE A 92 -5.62 -4.61 4.76
N HIS A 93 -6.27 -5.29 3.84
CA HIS A 93 -6.21 -6.75 3.68
C HIS A 93 -4.94 -7.11 2.92
N LEU A 94 -4.01 -7.82 3.56
CA LEU A 94 -2.75 -8.24 2.99
C LEU A 94 -2.92 -9.51 2.15
N SER A 95 -1.98 -9.78 1.24
CA SER A 95 -1.97 -11.00 0.43
C SER A 95 -1.79 -12.29 1.26
N THR A 96 -1.29 -12.19 2.49
CA THR A 96 -1.19 -13.28 3.48
C THR A 96 -2.51 -13.61 4.19
N ASN A 97 -3.62 -12.96 3.79
CA ASN A 97 -4.93 -13.01 4.45
C ASN A 97 -4.97 -12.35 5.85
N GLU A 98 -3.94 -11.64 6.23
CA GLU A 98 -3.89 -10.82 7.45
C GLU A 98 -4.49 -9.43 7.20
N ARG A 99 -4.79 -8.71 8.28
CA ARG A 99 -5.29 -7.33 8.23
C ARG A 99 -4.35 -6.40 8.95
N ALA A 100 -3.77 -5.46 8.22
CA ALA A 100 -3.01 -4.37 8.79
C ALA A 100 -3.97 -3.24 9.19
N ILE A 101 -3.98 -2.90 10.49
CA ILE A 101 -4.76 -1.76 11.01
C ILE A 101 -3.82 -0.57 11.09
N VAL A 102 -3.99 0.38 10.16
CA VAL A 102 -3.09 1.52 10.01
C VAL A 102 -3.77 2.80 10.48
N PRO A 103 -3.18 3.58 11.41
CA PRO A 103 -3.69 4.89 11.79
C PRO A 103 -3.81 5.83 10.59
N ASN A 104 -4.91 6.57 10.47
CA ASN A 104 -5.14 7.42 9.31
C ASN A 104 -4.09 8.53 9.16
N SER A 105 -3.59 9.07 10.28
CA SER A 105 -2.52 10.07 10.25
C SER A 105 -1.22 9.54 9.61
N LEU A 106 -0.92 8.25 9.80
CA LEU A 106 0.23 7.62 9.17
C LEU A 106 0.04 7.51 7.67
N LEU A 107 -1.16 7.13 7.20
CA LEU A 107 -1.46 7.07 5.78
C LEU A 107 -1.42 8.45 5.13
N ASN A 108 -1.93 9.48 5.81
CA ASN A 108 -1.92 10.84 5.28
C ASN A 108 -0.49 11.39 5.10
N ASP A 109 0.44 10.98 5.96
CA ASP A 109 1.83 11.45 5.95
C ASP A 109 2.76 10.55 5.10
N ALA A 110 2.32 9.34 4.71
CA ALA A 110 3.16 8.36 4.01
C ALA A 110 3.17 8.55 2.49
N ILE A 111 4.25 8.07 1.86
CA ILE A 111 4.26 7.85 0.41
C ILE A 111 3.45 6.59 0.13
N ILE A 112 2.39 6.74 -0.64
CA ILE A 112 1.49 5.64 -1.03
C ILE A 112 1.61 5.41 -2.53
N VAL A 113 1.92 4.17 -2.90
CA VAL A 113 1.83 3.71 -4.27
C VAL A 113 0.44 3.09 -4.45
N ASN A 114 -0.42 3.72 -5.24
CA ASN A 114 -1.75 3.23 -5.56
C ASN A 114 -1.74 2.65 -6.98
N ASN A 115 -2.00 1.36 -7.11
CA ASN A 115 -1.96 0.66 -8.39
C ASN A 115 -3.26 0.85 -9.21
N ASP A 116 -4.36 1.21 -8.55
CA ASP A 116 -5.70 1.21 -9.16
C ASP A 116 -6.27 2.64 -9.32
N LEU A 117 -5.44 3.68 -9.16
CA LEU A 117 -5.92 5.07 -9.06
C LEU A 117 -6.60 5.56 -10.34
N THR A 118 -5.96 5.37 -11.49
CA THR A 118 -6.42 5.89 -12.79
C THR A 118 -6.54 4.79 -13.85
N ASP A 119 -5.57 3.91 -13.89
CA ASP A 119 -5.48 2.80 -14.85
C ASP A 119 -5.06 1.55 -14.07
N PRO A 120 -5.92 0.55 -13.92
CA PRO A 120 -5.59 -0.68 -13.21
C PRO A 120 -4.57 -1.55 -13.96
N THR A 121 -4.24 -1.20 -15.21
CA THR A 121 -3.24 -1.94 -15.97
C THR A 121 -1.87 -1.90 -15.28
N THR A 122 -1.23 -3.03 -15.26
CA THR A 122 0.03 -3.20 -14.55
C THR A 122 1.12 -3.61 -15.53
N VAL A 123 2.33 -3.10 -15.31
CA VAL A 123 3.51 -3.44 -16.12
C VAL A 123 4.56 -4.12 -15.26
N TYR A 124 4.87 -5.36 -15.57
CA TYR A 124 5.90 -6.14 -14.87
C TYR A 124 6.97 -6.66 -15.81
N PRO A 125 8.23 -6.77 -15.35
CA PRO A 125 9.30 -7.35 -16.14
C PRO A 125 9.20 -8.88 -16.19
N LEU A 126 9.17 -9.43 -17.38
CA LEU A 126 9.49 -10.80 -17.66
C LEU A 126 11.01 -10.91 -17.87
N ILE A 127 11.68 -11.66 -17.03
CA ILE A 127 13.13 -11.87 -17.07
C ILE A 127 13.40 -13.33 -17.38
N ILE A 128 14.24 -13.58 -18.41
CA ILE A 128 14.68 -14.90 -18.84
C ILE A 128 16.21 -14.87 -18.97
N THR A 129 16.90 -15.78 -18.31
CA THR A 129 18.35 -15.92 -18.40
C THR A 129 18.68 -17.13 -19.27
N ILE A 130 19.57 -16.95 -20.24
CA ILE A 130 20.04 -17.98 -21.17
C ILE A 130 21.58 -18.03 -21.17
N ASN A 131 22.18 -19.13 -21.66
CA ASN A 131 23.63 -19.21 -21.83
C ASN A 131 24.13 -18.27 -22.94
N LEU A 132 25.29 -17.65 -22.72
CA LEU A 132 25.88 -16.64 -23.61
C LEU A 132 26.24 -17.21 -24.99
N ASN A 133 26.59 -18.47 -25.09
CA ASN A 133 27.00 -19.15 -26.32
C ASN A 133 25.83 -19.56 -27.23
N LYS A 134 24.59 -19.25 -26.87
CA LYS A 134 23.38 -19.62 -27.61
C LYS A 134 22.92 -18.48 -28.53
N ASP A 135 22.12 -18.83 -29.53
CA ASP A 135 21.58 -17.87 -30.48
C ASP A 135 20.59 -16.90 -29.83
N LEU A 136 21.07 -15.70 -29.56
CA LEU A 136 20.32 -14.61 -28.91
C LEU A 136 19.12 -14.15 -29.75
N LEU A 137 19.23 -14.13 -31.09
CA LEU A 137 18.15 -13.67 -31.96
C LEU A 137 17.00 -14.68 -31.94
N LYS A 138 17.33 -15.97 -32.01
CA LYS A 138 16.34 -17.05 -31.91
C LYS A 138 15.67 -17.08 -30.55
N ALA A 139 16.41 -16.86 -29.45
CA ALA A 139 15.86 -16.74 -28.10
C ALA A 139 14.86 -15.59 -28.00
N LYS A 140 15.22 -14.40 -28.47
CA LYS A 140 14.30 -13.24 -28.53
C LYS A 140 13.04 -13.52 -29.32
N GLN A 141 13.15 -14.25 -30.42
CA GLN A 141 12.00 -14.63 -31.23
C GLN A 141 11.06 -15.60 -30.51
N ILE A 142 11.60 -16.58 -29.77
CA ILE A 142 10.82 -17.48 -28.92
C ILE A 142 10.03 -16.70 -27.87
N VAL A 143 10.69 -15.75 -27.18
CA VAL A 143 10.06 -14.88 -26.19
C VAL A 143 8.95 -14.05 -26.85
N ARG A 144 9.22 -13.42 -27.98
CA ARG A 144 8.25 -12.59 -28.72
C ARG A 144 7.02 -13.41 -29.15
N ASN A 145 7.22 -14.59 -29.69
CA ASN A 145 6.12 -15.46 -30.13
C ASN A 145 5.23 -15.85 -28.93
N ALA A 146 5.84 -16.20 -27.79
CA ALA A 146 5.09 -16.54 -26.59
C ALA A 146 4.24 -15.37 -26.08
N ILE A 147 4.76 -14.13 -26.16
CA ILE A 147 4.05 -12.91 -25.79
C ILE A 147 2.86 -12.64 -26.75
N GLN A 148 3.06 -12.80 -28.05
CA GLN A 148 2.03 -12.57 -29.06
C GLN A 148 0.88 -13.60 -28.96
N GLU A 149 1.20 -14.84 -28.61
CA GLU A 149 0.22 -15.93 -28.43
C GLU A 149 -0.60 -15.78 -27.13
N ASN A 150 -0.11 -15.04 -26.12
CA ASN A 150 -0.79 -14.96 -24.82
C ASN A 150 -1.93 -13.92 -24.84
N PRO A 151 -3.19 -14.32 -24.53
CA PRO A 151 -4.35 -13.45 -24.62
C PRO A 151 -4.36 -12.32 -23.58
N ASN A 152 -3.71 -12.54 -22.44
CA ASN A 152 -3.70 -11.59 -21.30
C ASN A 152 -2.67 -10.46 -21.45
N VAL A 153 -1.77 -10.54 -22.45
CA VAL A 153 -0.78 -9.50 -22.72
C VAL A 153 -1.40 -8.41 -23.58
N LEU A 154 -1.41 -7.18 -23.09
CA LEU A 154 -1.96 -6.01 -23.78
C LEU A 154 -0.96 -5.36 -24.75
N ASN A 155 0.33 -5.39 -24.45
CA ASN A 155 1.42 -4.79 -25.24
C ASN A 155 2.18 -5.85 -26.06
N LYS A 156 1.51 -6.48 -27.01
CA LYS A 156 2.06 -7.60 -27.82
C LYS A 156 3.31 -7.24 -28.65
N ASP A 157 3.54 -5.96 -28.90
CA ASP A 157 4.70 -5.45 -29.62
C ASP A 157 5.86 -5.02 -28.72
N SER A 158 5.86 -5.46 -27.46
CA SER A 158 6.91 -5.11 -26.50
C SER A 158 8.28 -5.64 -26.92
N TYR A 159 9.31 -4.83 -26.66
CA TYR A 159 10.70 -5.17 -27.02
C TYR A 159 11.33 -6.06 -25.96
N THR A 160 12.07 -7.08 -26.39
CA THR A 160 12.97 -7.84 -25.57
C THR A 160 14.36 -7.25 -25.63
N ILE A 161 14.82 -6.70 -24.52
CA ILE A 161 16.15 -6.10 -24.38
C ILE A 161 17.10 -7.03 -23.62
N VAL A 162 18.38 -6.86 -23.84
CA VAL A 162 19.44 -7.44 -23.00
C VAL A 162 19.73 -6.48 -21.87
N THR A 163 19.64 -6.94 -20.62
CA THR A 163 19.88 -6.09 -19.44
C THR A 163 21.21 -6.38 -18.77
N THR A 164 21.59 -7.66 -18.73
CA THR A 164 22.83 -8.09 -18.06
C THR A 164 23.53 -9.14 -18.91
N ILE A 165 24.84 -9.00 -19.01
CA ILE A 165 25.72 -10.01 -19.63
C ILE A 165 26.76 -10.38 -18.58
N THR A 166 26.86 -11.66 -18.26
CA THR A 166 27.90 -12.22 -17.40
C THR A 166 28.86 -13.06 -18.25
N LYS A 167 29.83 -13.72 -17.60
CA LYS A 167 30.76 -14.59 -18.28
C LYS A 167 30.08 -15.74 -19.04
N ASP A 168 28.99 -16.26 -18.47
CA ASP A 168 28.36 -17.50 -18.96
C ASP A 168 26.89 -17.28 -19.39
N THR A 169 26.26 -16.17 -19.01
CA THR A 169 24.81 -15.95 -19.21
C THR A 169 24.47 -14.57 -19.74
N VAL A 170 23.32 -14.51 -20.41
CA VAL A 170 22.66 -13.27 -20.87
C VAL A 170 21.27 -13.20 -20.29
N GLU A 171 20.91 -12.06 -19.72
CA GLU A 171 19.58 -11.77 -19.21
C GLU A 171 18.75 -11.01 -20.25
N LEU A 172 17.61 -11.57 -20.61
CA LEU A 172 16.60 -10.97 -21.48
C LEU A 172 15.47 -10.43 -20.63
N LYS A 173 15.11 -9.17 -20.85
CA LYS A 173 14.01 -8.49 -20.15
C LYS A 173 12.98 -7.98 -21.14
N THR A 174 11.71 -8.24 -20.84
CA THR A 174 10.57 -7.69 -21.58
C THR A 174 9.55 -7.14 -20.60
N LEU A 175 9.01 -5.96 -20.85
CA LEU A 175 7.95 -5.38 -20.02
C LEU A 175 6.59 -5.91 -20.51
N ILE A 176 5.87 -6.60 -19.64
CA ILE A 176 4.57 -7.19 -19.92
C ILE A 176 3.48 -6.36 -19.27
N LYS A 177 2.56 -5.81 -20.07
CA LYS A 177 1.39 -5.06 -19.64
C LYS A 177 0.17 -5.98 -19.61
N THR A 178 -0.54 -6.00 -18.49
CA THR A 178 -1.78 -6.77 -18.28
C THR A 178 -2.88 -5.88 -17.72
N LYS A 179 -4.12 -6.36 -17.70
CA LYS A 179 -5.28 -5.58 -17.25
C LYS A 179 -5.25 -5.22 -15.75
N ASP A 180 -4.64 -6.05 -14.92
CA ASP A 180 -4.54 -5.89 -13.47
C ASP A 180 -3.36 -6.68 -12.90
N LEU A 181 -3.09 -6.50 -11.60
CA LEU A 181 -1.96 -7.12 -10.91
C LEU A 181 -2.11 -8.64 -10.78
N ASP A 182 -3.31 -9.15 -10.51
CA ASP A 182 -3.55 -10.59 -10.34
C ASP A 182 -3.32 -11.32 -11.66
N THR A 183 -3.87 -10.80 -12.75
CA THR A 183 -3.60 -11.28 -14.11
C THR A 183 -2.11 -11.20 -14.47
N SER A 184 -1.35 -10.22 -13.93
CA SER A 184 0.10 -10.11 -14.16
C SER A 184 0.85 -11.33 -13.63
N PHE A 185 0.58 -11.75 -12.41
CA PHE A 185 1.29 -12.89 -11.80
C PHE A 185 1.03 -14.20 -12.55
N GLU A 186 -0.23 -14.47 -12.89
CA GLU A 186 -0.62 -15.65 -13.66
C GLU A 186 0.01 -15.62 -15.05
N THR A 187 -0.08 -14.49 -15.75
CA THR A 187 0.47 -14.32 -17.09
C THR A 187 1.98 -14.48 -17.13
N LEU A 188 2.69 -13.88 -16.15
CA LEU A 188 4.15 -14.01 -16.06
C LEU A 188 4.58 -15.45 -15.77
N SER A 189 3.84 -16.17 -14.93
CA SER A 189 4.10 -17.58 -14.64
C SER A 189 3.91 -18.46 -15.90
N ASP A 190 2.78 -18.30 -16.60
CA ASP A 190 2.47 -19.00 -17.85
C ASP A 190 3.50 -18.69 -18.96
N LEU A 191 3.87 -17.43 -19.13
CA LEU A 191 4.90 -17.05 -20.09
C LEU A 191 6.27 -17.66 -19.77
N ARG A 192 6.70 -17.63 -18.50
CA ARG A 192 7.96 -18.23 -18.07
C ARG A 192 7.98 -19.73 -18.38
N GLU A 193 6.92 -20.43 -18.02
CA GLU A 193 6.80 -21.87 -18.26
C GLU A 193 6.87 -22.19 -19.76
N LYS A 194 6.07 -21.54 -20.58
CA LYS A 194 6.05 -21.75 -22.04
C LYS A 194 7.38 -21.43 -22.71
N ILE A 195 8.02 -20.34 -22.31
CA ILE A 195 9.32 -19.94 -22.86
C ILE A 195 10.41 -20.92 -22.46
N ILE A 196 10.47 -21.32 -21.18
CA ILE A 196 11.47 -22.28 -20.68
C ILE A 196 11.32 -23.63 -21.40
N ILE A 197 10.10 -24.12 -21.58
CA ILE A 197 9.87 -25.37 -22.33
C ILE A 197 10.36 -25.26 -23.78
N LYS A 198 10.09 -24.14 -24.47
CA LYS A 198 10.55 -23.92 -25.85
C LYS A 198 12.08 -23.79 -25.92
N LEU A 199 12.70 -23.04 -24.98
CA LEU A 199 14.15 -22.87 -24.91
C LEU A 199 14.87 -24.16 -24.55
N ASN A 200 14.33 -25.00 -23.64
CA ASN A 200 14.92 -26.26 -23.24
C ASN A 200 14.96 -27.28 -24.39
N LYS A 201 13.91 -27.31 -25.22
CA LYS A 201 13.88 -28.13 -26.44
C LYS A 201 15.00 -27.80 -27.44
N GLU A 202 15.53 -26.61 -27.37
CA GLU A 202 16.58 -26.05 -28.21
C GLU A 202 17.94 -26.02 -27.47
N ASN A 203 18.04 -26.66 -26.29
CA ASN A 203 19.25 -26.80 -25.46
C ASN A 203 19.87 -25.44 -25.03
N TYR A 204 19.06 -24.45 -24.69
CA TYR A 204 19.54 -23.12 -24.28
C TYR A 204 20.11 -23.05 -22.85
N PHE A 205 19.95 -24.10 -22.05
CA PHE A 205 20.38 -24.15 -20.65
C PHE A 205 21.52 -25.15 -20.39
N GLU A 206 21.97 -25.86 -21.41
CA GLU A 206 23.12 -26.79 -21.36
C GLU A 206 24.42 -26.17 -21.89
#